data_fd397e30a68ec0d053903d43aacc245c
#
_entry.id   fd397e30a68ec0d053903d43aacc245c
#
_cell.length_a   1.000
_cell.length_b   1.000
_cell.length_c   1.000
_cell.angle_alpha   90.00
_cell.angle_beta   90.00
_cell.angle_gamma   90.00
#
_symmetry.space_group_name_H-M   'P 1'
#
loop_
_entity.id
_entity.type
_entity.pdbx_description
1 polymer ?
#
loop_
_entity_poly.entity_id
_entity_poly.type
_entity_poly.pdbx_seq_one_letter_code
_entity_poly.pdbx_strand_id
1 'polypeptide(L)'
;VGTDLFVREYGRAAADAPAILILHGAVESGACYGDAVDRWGGDYHIVAPDARGHGKSPGRLPEHEGVPSTDVMVQDAIDILKDMLDETGRRTLIVGHSMGARIAAFVAADAPYLVAGVVLEDPPWWVPEAGPNPWLSVEQTTKDPFDYADTASVEELVDMQRELNPHWAEQELRPLAEAMKAVDIDYMEQRVHEKRRIWTPTARQITVGPAGVPALLVTGTGDVIVDKHSRDRLTAVAPGFDVVVIEGAHHCVRRDKPDEYHRHVDAFLRENAPPVGAVTRR
;
A
#
# COMPACT_ATOMS: atom_id res chain seq x y z
N VAL A 1 17.08 9.91 -1.08
CA VAL A 1 16.72 8.82 -0.18
C VAL A 1 17.82 7.77 -0.22
N GLY A 2 18.43 7.43 0.92
CA GLY A 2 19.60 6.52 1.02
C GLY A 2 19.22 5.03 1.00
N THR A 3 18.28 4.64 0.15
CA THR A 3 17.85 3.24 -0.04
C THR A 3 18.41 2.67 -1.35
N ASP A 4 18.56 1.34 -1.43
CA ASP A 4 18.86 0.61 -2.66
C ASP A 4 17.62 0.38 -3.56
N LEU A 5 16.44 0.75 -3.08
CA LEU A 5 15.20 0.66 -3.84
C LEU A 5 15.15 1.70 -4.97
N PHE A 6 14.45 1.36 -6.03
CA PHE A 6 14.09 2.33 -7.05
C PHE A 6 12.92 3.19 -6.55
N VAL A 7 13.14 4.49 -6.44
CA VAL A 7 12.17 5.45 -5.91
C VAL A 7 11.79 6.45 -7.00
N ARG A 8 10.50 6.72 -7.14
CA ARG A 8 9.96 7.82 -7.94
C ARG A 8 9.51 8.94 -7.03
N GLU A 9 9.81 10.15 -7.42
CA GLU A 9 9.35 11.35 -6.73
C GLU A 9 8.55 12.22 -7.69
N TYR A 10 7.43 12.76 -7.21
CA TYR A 10 6.50 13.56 -8.00
C TYR A 10 5.98 14.75 -7.21
N GLY A 11 5.32 15.65 -7.93
CA GLY A 11 4.59 16.77 -7.33
C GLY A 11 5.50 17.89 -6.87
N ARG A 12 5.20 18.47 -5.72
CA ARG A 12 5.92 19.62 -5.17
C ARG A 12 7.27 19.21 -4.57
N ALA A 13 8.16 20.18 -4.44
CA ALA A 13 9.41 19.94 -3.72
C ALA A 13 9.16 19.60 -2.24
N ALA A 14 9.93 18.67 -1.69
CA ALA A 14 9.79 18.18 -0.32
C ALA A 14 9.79 19.29 0.74
N ALA A 15 10.59 20.36 0.53
CA ALA A 15 10.62 21.50 1.45
C ALA A 15 9.32 22.31 1.49
N ASP A 16 8.56 22.34 0.40
CA ASP A 16 7.45 23.27 0.17
C ASP A 16 6.05 22.65 0.36
N ALA A 17 5.96 21.36 0.62
CA ALA A 17 4.69 20.65 0.73
C ALA A 17 4.74 19.53 1.79
N PRO A 18 3.59 19.11 2.36
CA PRO A 18 3.51 17.87 3.10
C PRO A 18 3.78 16.69 2.15
N ALA A 19 4.29 15.59 2.69
CA ALA A 19 4.68 14.45 1.88
C ALA A 19 3.75 13.26 2.05
N ILE A 20 3.61 12.49 0.96
CA ILE A 20 2.93 11.20 0.90
C ILE A 20 3.93 10.12 0.45
N LEU A 21 4.04 9.05 1.22
CA LEU A 21 4.69 7.80 0.81
C LEU A 21 3.60 6.86 0.27
N ILE A 22 3.71 6.43 -0.98
CA ILE A 22 2.80 5.46 -1.60
C ILE A 22 3.46 4.07 -1.55
N LEU A 23 2.75 3.10 -0.97
CA LEU A 23 3.17 1.70 -0.89
C LEU A 23 2.20 0.83 -1.69
N HIS A 24 2.67 0.25 -2.77
CA HIS A 24 1.88 -0.45 -3.77
C HIS A 24 1.52 -1.90 -3.40
N GLY A 25 0.56 -2.51 -4.10
CA GLY A 25 0.13 -3.90 -3.96
C GLY A 25 1.11 -4.93 -4.54
N ALA A 26 0.82 -6.21 -4.36
CA ALA A 26 1.75 -7.32 -4.61
C ALA A 26 2.16 -7.52 -6.09
N VAL A 27 1.38 -7.05 -7.05
CA VAL A 27 1.69 -7.15 -8.49
C VAL A 27 1.83 -5.78 -9.14
N GLU A 28 2.02 -4.76 -8.32
CA GLU A 28 2.11 -3.37 -8.73
C GLU A 28 3.55 -2.85 -8.65
N SER A 29 3.71 -1.59 -8.98
CA SER A 29 4.93 -0.80 -8.75
C SER A 29 4.55 0.64 -8.41
N GLY A 30 5.50 1.47 -8.03
CA GLY A 30 5.26 2.90 -7.81
C GLY A 30 4.76 3.64 -9.05
N ALA A 31 4.86 3.04 -10.25
CA ALA A 31 4.31 3.61 -11.49
C ALA A 31 2.78 3.45 -11.62
N CYS A 32 2.15 2.59 -10.81
CA CYS A 32 0.72 2.28 -10.91
C CYS A 32 -0.20 3.32 -10.23
N TYR A 33 0.31 4.51 -9.91
CA TYR A 33 -0.41 5.54 -9.17
C TYR A 33 -0.48 6.87 -9.93
N GLY A 34 -0.58 6.80 -11.26
CA GLY A 34 -0.64 7.99 -12.13
C GLY A 34 -1.78 8.93 -11.78
N ASP A 35 -2.98 8.40 -11.55
CA ASP A 35 -4.16 9.16 -11.13
C ASP A 35 -3.97 9.88 -9.78
N ALA A 36 -3.37 9.21 -8.81
CA ALA A 36 -3.04 9.78 -7.51
C ALA A 36 -1.99 10.88 -7.62
N VAL A 37 -0.98 10.69 -8.49
CA VAL A 37 0.05 11.70 -8.79
C VAL A 37 -0.57 12.93 -9.43
N ASP A 38 -1.43 12.74 -10.43
CA ASP A 38 -2.13 13.84 -11.11
C ASP A 38 -3.02 14.63 -10.14
N ARG A 39 -3.66 13.92 -9.20
CA ARG A 39 -4.57 14.52 -8.24
C ARG A 39 -3.86 15.24 -7.11
N TRP A 40 -2.83 14.62 -6.52
CA TRP A 40 -2.20 15.13 -5.30
C TRP A 40 -0.92 15.92 -5.54
N GLY A 41 -0.30 15.79 -6.71
CA GLY A 41 1.00 16.41 -7.00
C GLY A 41 1.01 17.94 -6.98
N GLY A 42 -0.17 18.59 -7.10
CA GLY A 42 -0.29 20.04 -6.94
C GLY A 42 -0.12 20.52 -5.50
N ASP A 43 -0.43 19.68 -4.51
CA ASP A 43 -0.47 20.03 -3.09
C ASP A 43 0.57 19.28 -2.24
N TYR A 44 1.05 18.12 -2.70
CA TYR A 44 1.93 17.23 -1.95
C TYR A 44 3.24 16.92 -2.68
N HIS A 45 4.28 16.59 -1.91
CA HIS A 45 5.43 15.84 -2.37
C HIS A 45 5.13 14.36 -2.29
N ILE A 46 5.26 13.62 -3.39
CA ILE A 46 4.87 12.20 -3.48
C ILE A 46 6.11 11.35 -3.70
N VAL A 47 6.32 10.37 -2.83
CA VAL A 47 7.39 9.38 -2.91
C VAL A 47 6.75 8.02 -3.15
N ALA A 48 7.09 7.37 -4.26
CA ALA A 48 6.53 6.09 -4.69
C ALA A 48 7.64 5.08 -5.04
N PRO A 49 8.17 4.34 -4.07
CA PRO A 49 9.15 3.30 -4.32
C PRO A 49 8.53 2.11 -5.05
N ASP A 50 9.33 1.40 -5.83
CA ASP A 50 9.07 0.01 -6.15
C ASP A 50 9.50 -0.81 -4.93
N ALA A 51 8.60 -1.60 -4.36
CA ALA A 51 8.92 -2.44 -3.22
C ALA A 51 9.98 -3.50 -3.62
N ARG A 52 10.71 -4.01 -2.67
CA ARG A 52 11.71 -5.06 -2.89
C ARG A 52 11.08 -6.27 -3.61
N GLY A 53 11.75 -6.76 -4.67
CA GLY A 53 11.23 -7.82 -5.53
C GLY A 53 10.16 -7.36 -6.53
N HIS A 54 10.00 -6.03 -6.73
CA HIS A 54 9.04 -5.46 -7.67
C HIS A 54 9.68 -4.40 -8.54
N GLY A 55 9.16 -4.24 -9.74
CA GLY A 55 9.54 -3.18 -10.67
C GLY A 55 11.05 -3.15 -10.96
N LYS A 56 11.70 -2.05 -10.61
CA LYS A 56 13.14 -1.83 -10.81
C LYS A 56 13.96 -2.01 -9.52
N SER A 57 13.31 -2.33 -8.41
CA SER A 57 13.99 -2.57 -7.14
C SER A 57 14.62 -3.96 -7.09
N PRO A 58 15.73 -4.13 -6.33
CA PRO A 58 16.33 -5.46 -6.17
C PRO A 58 15.42 -6.39 -5.39
N GLY A 59 15.64 -7.70 -5.54
CA GLY A 59 15.06 -8.75 -4.72
C GLY A 59 15.72 -8.85 -3.33
N ARG A 60 15.75 -10.08 -2.79
CA ARG A 60 16.40 -10.37 -1.51
C ARG A 60 17.91 -10.18 -1.62
N LEU A 61 18.48 -9.48 -0.65
CA LEU A 61 19.93 -9.35 -0.49
C LEU A 61 20.47 -10.38 0.50
N PRO A 62 21.77 -10.72 0.48
CA PRO A 62 22.36 -11.69 1.41
C PRO A 62 22.14 -11.38 2.88
N GLU A 63 22.16 -10.09 3.26
CA GLU A 63 21.90 -9.63 4.64
C GLU A 63 20.45 -9.85 5.12
N HIS A 64 19.53 -10.16 4.19
CA HIS A 64 18.13 -10.47 4.52
C HIS A 64 17.90 -11.98 4.75
N GLU A 65 18.96 -12.80 4.76
CA GLU A 65 18.82 -14.23 5.00
C GLU A 65 18.18 -14.49 6.38
N GLY A 66 17.12 -15.30 6.40
CA GLY A 66 16.38 -15.62 7.63
C GLY A 66 15.44 -14.53 8.14
N VAL A 67 15.42 -13.34 7.54
CA VAL A 67 14.47 -12.26 7.88
C VAL A 67 13.21 -12.42 7.02
N PRO A 68 11.99 -12.39 7.60
CA PRO A 68 10.77 -12.41 6.82
C PRO A 68 10.71 -11.25 5.81
N SER A 69 10.31 -11.52 4.56
CA SER A 69 10.25 -10.50 3.49
C SER A 69 9.38 -9.31 3.86
N THR A 70 8.30 -9.54 4.63
CA THR A 70 7.46 -8.44 5.14
C THR A 70 8.23 -7.52 6.09
N ASP A 71 9.06 -8.09 6.97
CA ASP A 71 9.84 -7.29 7.93
C ASP A 71 10.95 -6.50 7.21
N VAL A 72 11.55 -7.07 6.15
CA VAL A 72 12.48 -6.35 5.28
C VAL A 72 11.78 -5.16 4.61
N MET A 73 10.62 -5.36 3.99
CA MET A 73 9.87 -4.27 3.34
C MET A 73 9.40 -3.21 4.33
N VAL A 74 9.05 -3.58 5.56
CA VAL A 74 8.74 -2.62 6.63
C VAL A 74 9.96 -1.79 6.98
N GLN A 75 11.14 -2.41 7.10
CA GLN A 75 12.38 -1.69 7.35
C GLN A 75 12.75 -0.76 6.20
N ASP A 76 12.63 -1.22 4.94
CA ASP A 76 12.83 -0.38 3.75
C ASP A 76 11.95 0.89 3.79
N ALA A 77 10.66 0.75 4.13
CA ALA A 77 9.75 1.89 4.24
C ALA A 77 10.09 2.81 5.42
N ILE A 78 10.51 2.26 6.56
CA ILE A 78 10.97 3.04 7.72
C ILE A 78 12.22 3.85 7.37
N ASP A 79 13.16 3.30 6.61
CA ASP A 79 14.39 4.00 6.25
C ASP A 79 14.10 5.13 5.24
N ILE A 80 13.20 4.93 4.27
CA ILE A 80 12.69 6.01 3.42
C ILE A 80 12.07 7.13 4.26
N LEU A 81 11.23 6.80 5.23
CA LEU A 81 10.57 7.79 6.08
C LEU A 81 11.54 8.56 6.99
N LYS A 82 12.60 7.91 7.46
CA LYS A 82 13.66 8.60 8.22
C LYS A 82 14.37 9.63 7.36
N ASP A 83 14.76 9.27 6.13
CA ASP A 83 15.38 10.21 5.20
C ASP A 83 14.45 11.40 4.90
N MET A 84 13.16 11.14 4.67
CA MET A 84 12.16 12.20 4.47
C MET A 84 11.99 13.08 5.71
N LEU A 85 12.02 12.51 6.92
CA LEU A 85 11.98 13.28 8.17
C LEU A 85 13.26 14.13 8.33
N ASP A 86 14.42 13.56 8.06
CA ASP A 86 15.71 14.28 8.17
C ASP A 86 15.78 15.44 7.17
N GLU A 87 15.26 15.27 5.96
CA GLU A 87 15.20 16.31 4.94
C GLU A 87 14.22 17.43 5.29
N THR A 88 13.03 17.08 5.77
CA THR A 88 11.91 18.03 5.88
C THR A 88 11.59 18.46 7.32
N GLY A 89 12.05 17.71 8.33
CA GLY A 89 11.66 17.86 9.73
C GLY A 89 10.19 17.51 10.00
N ARG A 90 9.49 16.87 9.07
CA ARG A 90 8.04 16.60 9.14
C ARG A 90 7.73 15.11 9.02
N ARG A 91 6.72 14.66 9.78
CA ARG A 91 6.15 13.32 9.59
C ARG A 91 5.48 13.23 8.23
N THR A 92 5.38 12.01 7.69
CA THR A 92 4.86 11.71 6.36
C THR A 92 3.52 10.99 6.44
N LEU A 93 2.59 11.32 5.54
CA LEU A 93 1.37 10.55 5.31
C LEU A 93 1.72 9.29 4.50
N ILE A 94 1.06 8.16 4.79
CA ILE A 94 1.26 6.93 4.03
C ILE A 94 -0.05 6.52 3.38
N VAL A 95 -0.01 6.18 2.10
CA VAL A 95 -1.13 5.56 1.38
C VAL A 95 -0.67 4.20 0.87
N GLY A 96 -1.31 3.13 1.34
CA GLY A 96 -0.96 1.77 0.94
C GLY A 96 -2.14 1.00 0.40
N HIS A 97 -1.89 0.16 -0.62
CA HIS A 97 -2.85 -0.78 -1.18
C HIS A 97 -2.42 -2.23 -0.90
N SER A 98 -3.34 -3.09 -0.49
CA SER A 98 -3.12 -4.54 -0.35
C SER A 98 -1.85 -4.87 0.47
N MET A 99 -0.82 -5.44 -0.16
CA MET A 99 0.50 -5.68 0.44
C MET A 99 1.07 -4.40 1.04
N GLY A 100 1.05 -3.29 0.30
CA GLY A 100 1.54 -1.99 0.75
C GLY A 100 0.75 -1.44 1.94
N ALA A 101 -0.56 -1.68 1.99
CA ALA A 101 -1.39 -1.32 3.14
C ALA A 101 -0.99 -2.11 4.39
N ARG A 102 -0.67 -3.41 4.26
CA ARG A 102 -0.14 -4.19 5.38
C ARG A 102 1.21 -3.66 5.87
N ILE A 103 2.11 -3.32 4.94
CA ILE A 103 3.41 -2.72 5.27
C ILE A 103 3.18 -1.37 5.98
N ALA A 104 2.34 -0.50 5.44
CA ALA A 104 1.98 0.79 6.03
C ALA A 104 1.48 0.66 7.47
N ALA A 105 0.63 -0.34 7.74
CA ALA A 105 0.13 -0.61 9.09
C ALA A 105 1.25 -1.01 10.06
N PHE A 106 2.18 -1.86 9.64
CA PHE A 106 3.32 -2.24 10.48
C PHE A 106 4.28 -1.07 10.71
N VAL A 107 4.53 -0.26 9.70
CA VAL A 107 5.32 0.99 9.83
C VAL A 107 4.68 1.94 10.85
N ALA A 108 3.36 2.17 10.75
CA ALA A 108 2.63 3.03 11.68
C ALA A 108 2.65 2.49 13.13
N ALA A 109 2.69 1.16 13.31
CA ALA A 109 2.79 0.53 14.61
C ALA A 109 4.22 0.57 15.17
N ASP A 110 5.23 0.30 14.34
CA ASP A 110 6.62 0.13 14.77
C ASP A 110 7.38 1.48 14.86
N ALA A 111 7.00 2.46 14.01
CA ALA A 111 7.65 3.77 13.95
C ALA A 111 6.63 4.94 13.87
N PRO A 112 5.68 5.06 14.82
CA PRO A 112 4.61 6.06 14.78
C PRO A 112 5.13 7.50 14.74
N TYR A 113 6.34 7.74 15.22
CA TYR A 113 6.98 9.07 15.23
C TYR A 113 7.33 9.57 13.82
N LEU A 114 7.35 8.71 12.81
CA LEU A 114 7.56 9.04 11.40
C LEU A 114 6.26 9.34 10.64
N VAL A 115 5.11 8.88 11.16
CA VAL A 115 3.84 8.80 10.43
C VAL A 115 2.87 9.89 10.89
N ALA A 116 2.38 10.69 9.94
CA ALA A 116 1.37 11.73 10.20
C ALA A 116 -0.06 11.15 10.17
N GLY A 117 -0.30 10.17 9.31
CA GLY A 117 -1.54 9.44 9.16
C GLY A 117 -1.37 8.31 8.14
N VAL A 118 -2.21 7.29 8.18
CA VAL A 118 -2.12 6.13 7.30
C VAL A 118 -3.47 5.79 6.65
N VAL A 119 -3.46 5.64 5.33
CA VAL A 119 -4.58 5.13 4.53
C VAL A 119 -4.26 3.69 4.13
N LEU A 120 -5.17 2.78 4.44
CA LEU A 120 -5.05 1.34 4.20
C LEU A 120 -6.16 0.91 3.22
N GLU A 121 -5.83 0.76 1.95
CA GLU A 121 -6.75 0.26 0.94
C GLU A 121 -6.70 -1.27 0.93
N ASP A 122 -7.78 -1.87 1.39
CA ASP A 122 -8.08 -3.31 1.46
C ASP A 122 -6.86 -4.19 1.82
N PRO A 123 -6.24 -3.99 3.00
CA PRO A 123 -5.08 -4.76 3.45
C PRO A 123 -5.40 -6.25 3.59
N PRO A 124 -4.42 -7.18 3.54
CA PRO A 124 -4.64 -8.61 3.74
C PRO A 124 -4.95 -8.95 5.22
N TRP A 125 -6.01 -8.38 5.72
CA TRP A 125 -6.55 -8.51 7.08
C TRP A 125 -7.85 -9.30 7.07
N TRP A 126 -7.76 -10.61 7.01
CA TRP A 126 -8.93 -11.48 7.16
C TRP A 126 -8.95 -12.16 8.53
N VAL A 127 -10.12 -12.62 8.93
CA VAL A 127 -10.35 -13.35 10.19
C VAL A 127 -10.42 -14.85 9.89
N PRO A 128 -9.49 -15.67 10.42
CA PRO A 128 -9.47 -17.11 10.15
C PRO A 128 -10.78 -17.83 10.50
N GLU A 129 -11.50 -17.34 11.50
CA GLU A 129 -12.79 -17.88 11.93
C GLU A 129 -13.90 -17.68 10.90
N ALA A 130 -13.74 -16.78 9.94
CA ALA A 130 -14.68 -16.56 8.83
C ALA A 130 -14.56 -17.62 7.72
N GLY A 131 -13.62 -18.54 7.83
CA GLY A 131 -13.35 -19.56 6.83
C GLY A 131 -11.94 -19.45 6.22
N PRO A 132 -11.63 -20.29 5.22
CA PRO A 132 -10.38 -20.20 4.53
C PRO A 132 -10.22 -18.80 3.88
N ASN A 133 -9.00 -18.27 3.90
CA ASN A 133 -8.69 -17.02 3.22
C ASN A 133 -9.08 -17.15 1.73
N PRO A 134 -10.02 -16.35 1.22
CA PRO A 134 -10.44 -16.45 -0.18
C PRO A 134 -9.28 -16.25 -1.18
N TRP A 135 -8.24 -15.52 -0.79
CA TRP A 135 -7.03 -15.32 -1.59
C TRP A 135 -5.98 -16.43 -1.46
N LEU A 136 -6.11 -17.30 -0.43
CA LEU A 136 -5.32 -18.54 -0.30
C LEU A 136 -6.11 -19.76 -0.77
N SER A 137 -7.45 -19.65 -0.88
CA SER A 137 -8.33 -20.69 -1.37
C SER A 137 -8.60 -20.61 -2.88
N VAL A 138 -7.97 -19.67 -3.60
CA VAL A 138 -7.80 -19.76 -5.05
C VAL A 138 -6.82 -20.90 -5.31
N GLU A 139 -7.12 -22.04 -4.70
CA GLU A 139 -6.59 -23.31 -5.13
C GLU A 139 -7.11 -23.56 -6.56
N GLN A 140 -6.23 -23.28 -7.55
CA GLN A 140 -6.10 -24.24 -8.64
C GLN A 140 -7.19 -24.34 -9.71
N THR A 141 -8.06 -23.40 -9.89
CA THR A 141 -8.96 -23.46 -11.05
C THR A 141 -8.62 -22.50 -12.19
N THR A 142 -7.73 -21.56 -11.96
CA THR A 142 -7.17 -20.69 -12.99
C THR A 142 -5.66 -20.63 -12.81
N LYS A 143 -4.93 -20.60 -13.92
CA LYS A 143 -3.49 -20.34 -13.93
C LYS A 143 -3.17 -19.23 -12.93
N ASP A 144 -2.21 -19.49 -12.04
CA ASP A 144 -1.71 -18.49 -11.10
C ASP A 144 -1.48 -17.19 -11.89
N PRO A 145 -2.01 -16.04 -11.46
CA PRO A 145 -1.75 -14.77 -12.14
C PRO A 145 -0.26 -14.52 -12.40
N PHE A 146 0.62 -15.07 -11.56
CA PHE A 146 2.06 -15.01 -11.74
C PHE A 146 2.55 -15.88 -12.89
N ASP A 147 2.05 -17.12 -13.04
CA ASP A 147 2.41 -18.01 -14.16
C ASP A 147 2.03 -17.38 -15.50
N TYR A 148 0.87 -16.73 -15.56
CA TYR A 148 0.43 -16.05 -16.77
C TYR A 148 1.27 -14.78 -17.04
N ALA A 149 1.60 -14.01 -16.01
CA ALA A 149 2.42 -12.82 -16.12
C ALA A 149 3.84 -13.15 -16.63
N ASP A 150 4.40 -14.30 -16.26
CA ASP A 150 5.72 -14.72 -16.72
C ASP A 150 5.74 -15.01 -18.24
N THR A 151 4.71 -15.63 -18.76
CA THR A 151 4.65 -16.08 -20.18
C THR A 151 4.02 -15.06 -21.14
N ALA A 152 3.08 -14.22 -20.69
CA ALA A 152 2.37 -13.25 -21.50
C ALA A 152 3.23 -12.03 -21.87
N SER A 153 2.98 -11.41 -23.00
CA SER A 153 3.48 -10.07 -23.33
C SER A 153 2.76 -8.98 -22.53
N VAL A 154 3.34 -7.78 -22.48
CA VAL A 154 2.69 -6.62 -21.83
C VAL A 154 1.34 -6.32 -22.51
N GLU A 155 1.26 -6.40 -23.81
CA GLU A 155 0.02 -6.17 -24.58
C GLU A 155 -1.07 -7.18 -24.23
N GLU A 156 -0.74 -8.46 -24.12
CA GLU A 156 -1.68 -9.50 -23.70
C GLU A 156 -2.16 -9.27 -22.25
N LEU A 157 -1.29 -8.81 -21.37
CA LEU A 157 -1.68 -8.44 -20.00
C LEU A 157 -2.58 -7.20 -19.96
N VAL A 158 -2.31 -6.20 -20.81
CA VAL A 158 -3.18 -5.00 -20.95
C VAL A 158 -4.57 -5.41 -21.43
N ASP A 159 -4.64 -6.26 -22.46
CA ASP A 159 -5.92 -6.74 -23.01
C ASP A 159 -6.69 -7.56 -21.99
N MET A 160 -6.00 -8.45 -21.25
CA MET A 160 -6.59 -9.21 -20.15
C MET A 160 -7.16 -8.30 -19.05
N GLN A 161 -6.39 -7.30 -18.61
CA GLN A 161 -6.87 -6.37 -17.58
C GLN A 161 -8.07 -5.55 -18.06
N ARG A 162 -8.10 -5.16 -19.35
CA ARG A 162 -9.22 -4.45 -19.95
C ARG A 162 -10.50 -5.31 -20.00
N GLU A 163 -10.35 -6.60 -20.27
CA GLU A 163 -11.49 -7.55 -20.27
C GLU A 163 -12.02 -7.82 -18.87
N LEU A 164 -11.12 -8.01 -17.89
CA LEU A 164 -11.49 -8.29 -16.52
C LEU A 164 -12.08 -7.07 -15.79
N ASN A 165 -11.59 -5.87 -16.13
CA ASN A 165 -11.91 -4.62 -15.45
C ASN A 165 -12.33 -3.53 -16.46
N PRO A 166 -13.44 -3.71 -17.21
CA PRO A 166 -13.83 -2.82 -18.32
C PRO A 166 -14.18 -1.39 -17.88
N HIS A 167 -14.30 -1.16 -16.58
CA HIS A 167 -14.59 0.14 -15.98
C HIS A 167 -13.35 0.90 -15.50
N TRP A 168 -12.16 0.25 -15.51
CA TRP A 168 -10.93 0.92 -15.13
C TRP A 168 -10.48 1.90 -16.22
N ALA A 169 -9.84 2.98 -15.79
CA ALA A 169 -9.28 3.95 -16.72
C ALA A 169 -8.15 3.33 -17.55
N GLU A 170 -8.14 3.56 -18.86
CA GLU A 170 -7.15 2.96 -19.78
C GLU A 170 -5.69 3.25 -19.36
N GLN A 171 -5.44 4.42 -18.79
CA GLN A 171 -4.12 4.82 -18.29
C GLN A 171 -3.58 3.96 -17.12
N GLU A 172 -4.44 3.23 -16.41
CA GLU A 172 -4.06 2.34 -15.31
C GLU A 172 -3.55 0.98 -15.80
N LEU A 173 -3.96 0.55 -17.00
CA LEU A 173 -3.78 -0.82 -17.46
C LEU A 173 -2.32 -1.14 -17.82
N ARG A 174 -1.65 -0.27 -18.60
CA ARG A 174 -0.28 -0.51 -19.02
C ARG A 174 0.72 -0.48 -17.87
N PRO A 175 0.72 0.51 -16.96
CA PRO A 175 1.61 0.48 -15.80
C PRO A 175 1.44 -0.78 -14.93
N LEU A 176 0.21 -1.27 -14.78
CA LEU A 176 -0.06 -2.52 -14.08
C LEU A 176 0.51 -3.74 -14.83
N ALA A 177 0.28 -3.85 -16.13
CA ALA A 177 0.81 -4.94 -16.96
C ALA A 177 2.35 -4.98 -16.94
N GLU A 178 3.00 -3.82 -17.03
CA GLU A 178 4.47 -3.71 -16.93
C GLU A 178 4.97 -4.09 -15.53
N ALA A 179 4.24 -3.70 -14.48
CA ALA A 179 4.57 -4.07 -13.10
C ALA A 179 4.42 -5.58 -12.88
N MET A 180 3.37 -6.21 -13.38
CA MET A 180 3.16 -7.66 -13.32
C MET A 180 4.34 -8.44 -13.95
N LYS A 181 4.87 -7.95 -15.08
CA LYS A 181 6.05 -8.55 -15.74
C LYS A 181 7.35 -8.41 -14.94
N ALA A 182 7.42 -7.41 -14.07
CA ALA A 182 8.63 -7.05 -13.34
C ALA A 182 8.63 -7.56 -11.88
N VAL A 183 7.70 -8.46 -11.53
CA VAL A 183 7.67 -9.10 -10.21
C VAL A 183 8.72 -10.21 -10.16
N ASP A 184 9.54 -10.23 -9.11
CA ASP A 184 10.40 -11.35 -8.75
C ASP A 184 9.54 -12.47 -8.13
N ILE A 185 9.21 -13.47 -8.95
CA ILE A 185 8.31 -14.57 -8.56
C ILE A 185 8.92 -15.37 -7.41
N ASP A 186 10.20 -15.67 -7.46
CA ASP A 186 10.90 -16.43 -6.41
C ASP A 186 10.82 -15.70 -5.06
N TYR A 187 10.97 -14.36 -5.08
CA TYR A 187 10.80 -13.52 -3.89
C TYR A 187 9.36 -13.56 -3.36
N MET A 188 8.38 -13.56 -4.26
CA MET A 188 6.96 -13.62 -3.89
C MET A 188 6.56 -14.98 -3.32
N GLU A 189 7.03 -16.09 -3.90
CA GLU A 189 6.77 -17.45 -3.42
C GLU A 189 7.35 -17.67 -2.02
N GLN A 190 8.57 -17.22 -1.75
CA GLN A 190 9.17 -17.31 -0.42
C GLN A 190 8.30 -16.63 0.64
N ARG A 191 7.64 -15.50 0.32
CA ARG A 191 6.72 -14.79 1.22
C ARG A 191 5.51 -15.60 1.64
N VAL A 192 5.01 -16.49 0.79
CA VAL A 192 3.83 -17.33 1.10
C VAL A 192 4.11 -18.26 2.27
N HIS A 193 5.34 -18.76 2.39
CA HIS A 193 5.75 -19.70 3.43
C HIS A 193 6.25 -19.04 4.73
N GLU A 194 6.40 -17.72 4.74
CA GLU A 194 6.89 -17.00 5.92
C GLU A 194 5.82 -16.89 7.02
N LYS A 195 6.26 -16.95 8.28
CA LYS A 195 5.38 -16.71 9.43
C LYS A 195 4.87 -15.27 9.42
N ARG A 196 3.57 -15.10 9.21
CA ARG A 196 2.95 -13.76 9.13
C ARG A 196 2.71 -13.16 10.50
N ARG A 197 2.94 -11.85 10.62
CA ARG A 197 2.53 -11.06 11.79
C ARG A 197 1.00 -11.00 11.84
N ILE A 198 0.44 -11.08 13.06
CA ILE A 198 -1.00 -11.00 13.28
C ILE A 198 -1.43 -9.52 13.23
N TRP A 199 -2.44 -9.19 12.41
CA TRP A 199 -2.86 -7.81 12.20
C TRP A 199 -3.65 -7.18 13.36
N THR A 200 -4.38 -7.97 14.15
CA THR A 200 -5.24 -7.42 15.22
C THR A 200 -4.47 -6.68 16.34
N PRO A 201 -3.32 -7.17 16.84
CA PRO A 201 -2.47 -6.38 17.73
C PRO A 201 -1.93 -5.12 17.06
N THR A 202 -1.56 -5.20 15.78
CA THR A 202 -1.06 -4.06 14.98
C THR A 202 -2.11 -2.97 14.87
N ALA A 203 -3.34 -3.29 14.46
CA ALA A 203 -4.44 -2.33 14.37
C ALA A 203 -4.68 -1.62 15.71
N ARG A 204 -4.69 -2.37 16.81
CA ARG A 204 -4.83 -1.79 18.14
C ARG A 204 -3.65 -0.88 18.53
N GLN A 205 -2.44 -1.26 18.19
CA GLN A 205 -1.24 -0.47 18.49
C GLN A 205 -1.24 0.86 17.76
N ILE A 206 -1.70 0.90 16.50
CA ILE A 206 -1.79 2.12 15.70
C ILE A 206 -2.72 3.14 16.38
N THR A 207 -3.91 2.71 16.81
CA THR A 207 -4.97 3.66 17.22
C THR A 207 -5.03 3.88 18.74
N VAL A 208 -4.63 2.90 19.55
CA VAL A 208 -4.77 2.92 21.02
C VAL A 208 -3.42 3.03 21.73
N GLY A 209 -2.31 2.95 20.99
CA GLY A 209 -0.96 3.12 21.52
C GLY A 209 -0.68 4.55 22.00
N PRO A 210 0.41 4.77 22.79
CA PRO A 210 0.74 6.07 23.38
C PRO A 210 0.92 7.22 22.36
N ALA A 211 1.10 6.87 21.09
CA ALA A 211 1.38 7.81 20.00
C ALA A 211 0.32 7.77 18.89
N GLY A 212 -0.92 7.36 19.19
CA GLY A 212 -2.00 7.11 18.24
C GLY A 212 -1.83 7.78 16.87
N VAL A 213 -1.76 6.99 15.81
CA VAL A 213 -1.65 7.48 14.43
C VAL A 213 -3.05 7.51 13.83
N PRO A 214 -3.51 8.62 13.26
CA PRO A 214 -4.74 8.65 12.49
C PRO A 214 -4.73 7.57 11.41
N ALA A 215 -5.79 6.76 11.32
CA ALA A 215 -5.84 5.63 10.42
C ALA A 215 -7.20 5.51 9.74
N LEU A 216 -7.18 5.47 8.41
CA LEU A 216 -8.34 5.26 7.56
C LEU A 216 -8.20 3.93 6.83
N LEU A 217 -9.17 3.03 7.02
CA LEU A 217 -9.32 1.83 6.20
C LEU A 217 -10.37 2.10 5.12
N VAL A 218 -10.02 1.82 3.86
CA VAL A 218 -10.94 1.89 2.73
C VAL A 218 -11.05 0.50 2.12
N THR A 219 -12.28 -0.01 1.99
CA THR A 219 -12.56 -1.31 1.37
C THR A 219 -13.88 -1.24 0.60
N GLY A 220 -14.24 -2.30 -0.11
CA GLY A 220 -15.46 -2.39 -0.88
C GLY A 220 -16.50 -3.33 -0.31
N THR A 221 -17.57 -3.57 -1.09
CA THR A 221 -18.59 -4.59 -0.82
C THR A 221 -18.54 -5.77 -1.78
N GLY A 222 -17.68 -5.71 -2.81
CA GLY A 222 -17.51 -6.78 -3.78
C GLY A 222 -16.54 -7.86 -3.30
N ASP A 223 -15.67 -8.34 -4.20
CA ASP A 223 -14.61 -9.30 -3.85
C ASP A 223 -13.44 -8.57 -3.19
N VAL A 224 -13.42 -8.57 -1.87
CA VAL A 224 -12.47 -7.83 -1.02
C VAL A 224 -11.83 -8.76 0.02
N ILE A 225 -10.65 -8.40 0.51
CA ILE A 225 -9.99 -9.13 1.60
C ILE A 225 -10.59 -8.74 2.95
N VAL A 226 -10.85 -7.45 3.17
CA VAL A 226 -11.43 -6.96 4.42
C VAL A 226 -12.95 -7.02 4.35
N ASP A 227 -13.47 -8.23 4.46
CA ASP A 227 -14.89 -8.53 4.46
C ASP A 227 -15.61 -8.00 5.72
N LYS A 228 -16.93 -8.25 5.81
CA LYS A 228 -17.72 -7.82 6.97
C LYS A 228 -17.18 -8.36 8.29
N HIS A 229 -16.74 -9.63 8.34
CA HIS A 229 -16.21 -10.23 9.57
C HIS A 229 -14.93 -9.57 10.01
N SER A 230 -14.05 -9.29 9.06
CA SER A 230 -12.78 -8.57 9.31
C SER A 230 -13.04 -7.15 9.81
N ARG A 231 -14.03 -6.44 9.25
CA ARG A 231 -14.44 -5.10 9.72
C ARG A 231 -15.03 -5.12 11.12
N ASP A 232 -15.92 -6.08 11.40
CA ASP A 232 -16.50 -6.25 12.73
C ASP A 232 -15.41 -6.54 13.78
N ARG A 233 -14.41 -7.36 13.42
CA ARG A 233 -13.26 -7.64 14.27
C ARG A 233 -12.37 -6.41 14.48
N LEU A 234 -12.12 -5.64 13.42
CA LEU A 234 -11.36 -4.39 13.50
C LEU A 234 -12.02 -3.40 14.47
N THR A 235 -13.31 -3.16 14.31
CA THR A 235 -14.08 -2.28 15.19
C THR A 235 -14.02 -2.73 16.65
N ALA A 236 -14.02 -4.03 16.90
CA ALA A 236 -13.94 -4.57 18.26
C ALA A 236 -12.54 -4.39 18.90
N VAL A 237 -11.46 -4.51 18.13
CA VAL A 237 -10.07 -4.47 18.67
C VAL A 237 -9.42 -3.09 18.58
N ALA A 238 -9.87 -2.25 17.65
CA ALA A 238 -9.33 -0.93 17.37
C ALA A 238 -10.44 0.07 17.01
N PRO A 239 -11.28 0.47 17.96
CA PRO A 239 -12.45 1.31 17.70
C PRO A 239 -12.11 2.73 17.22
N GLY A 240 -10.84 3.13 17.27
CA GLY A 240 -10.35 4.40 16.73
C GLY A 240 -9.97 4.37 15.25
N PHE A 241 -10.19 3.25 14.54
CA PHE A 241 -10.04 3.21 13.10
C PHE A 241 -11.25 3.81 12.39
N ASP A 242 -11.00 4.76 11.50
CA ASP A 242 -12.02 5.19 10.55
C ASP A 242 -12.14 4.14 9.43
N VAL A 243 -13.36 3.68 9.16
CA VAL A 243 -13.63 2.66 8.16
C VAL A 243 -14.60 3.19 7.13
N VAL A 244 -14.17 3.22 5.87
CA VAL A 244 -14.99 3.56 4.71
C VAL A 244 -15.22 2.31 3.88
N VAL A 245 -16.49 2.03 3.59
CA VAL A 245 -16.91 0.91 2.74
C VAL A 245 -17.57 1.48 1.50
N ILE A 246 -16.98 1.24 0.32
CA ILE A 246 -17.47 1.76 -0.96
C ILE A 246 -18.27 0.69 -1.67
N GLU A 247 -19.53 1.01 -1.98
CA GLU A 247 -20.47 0.08 -2.58
C GLU A 247 -20.04 -0.32 -4.00
N GLY A 248 -20.03 -1.63 -4.27
CA GLY A 248 -19.66 -2.19 -5.57
C GLY A 248 -18.17 -2.05 -5.94
N ALA A 249 -17.32 -1.62 -5.02
CA ALA A 249 -15.87 -1.73 -5.20
C ALA A 249 -15.39 -3.12 -4.79
N HIS A 250 -14.37 -3.62 -5.49
CA HIS A 250 -13.64 -4.84 -5.20
C HIS A 250 -12.29 -4.50 -4.54
N HIS A 251 -11.33 -5.41 -4.59
CA HIS A 251 -10.02 -5.26 -3.96
C HIS A 251 -9.23 -4.00 -4.37
N CYS A 252 -9.33 -3.59 -5.62
CA CYS A 252 -8.68 -2.36 -6.13
C CYS A 252 -9.66 -1.18 -6.06
N VAL A 253 -10.00 -0.74 -4.85
CA VAL A 253 -11.06 0.24 -4.57
C VAL A 253 -10.83 1.55 -5.34
N ARG A 254 -9.59 2.03 -5.38
CA ARG A 254 -9.19 3.26 -6.08
C ARG A 254 -9.50 3.18 -7.58
N ARG A 255 -9.21 2.05 -8.23
CA ARG A 255 -9.47 1.85 -9.65
C ARG A 255 -10.94 1.60 -9.95
N ASP A 256 -11.65 0.91 -9.06
CA ASP A 256 -13.06 0.57 -9.25
C ASP A 256 -13.97 1.78 -9.07
N LYS A 257 -13.69 2.62 -8.09
CA LYS A 257 -14.52 3.76 -7.67
C LYS A 257 -13.66 4.99 -7.36
N PRO A 258 -12.92 5.54 -8.34
CA PRO A 258 -11.93 6.59 -8.12
C PRO A 258 -12.52 7.83 -7.46
N ASP A 259 -13.69 8.30 -7.89
CA ASP A 259 -14.31 9.51 -7.34
C ASP A 259 -14.68 9.37 -5.85
N GLU A 260 -15.23 8.19 -5.47
CA GLU A 260 -15.60 7.93 -4.08
C GLU A 260 -14.37 7.71 -3.22
N TYR A 261 -13.41 6.92 -3.71
CA TYR A 261 -12.15 6.69 -3.03
C TYR A 261 -11.44 8.02 -2.73
N HIS A 262 -11.21 8.81 -3.76
CA HIS A 262 -10.49 10.08 -3.61
C HIS A 262 -11.24 11.07 -2.73
N ARG A 263 -12.56 11.13 -2.77
CA ARG A 263 -13.34 12.01 -1.87
C ARG A 263 -13.02 11.76 -0.39
N HIS A 264 -12.91 10.49 0.02
CA HIS A 264 -12.61 10.12 1.39
C HIS A 264 -11.14 10.27 1.73
N VAL A 265 -10.26 9.82 0.83
CA VAL A 265 -8.82 9.88 1.04
C VAL A 265 -8.32 11.33 1.05
N ASP A 266 -8.78 12.19 0.14
CA ASP A 266 -8.43 13.61 0.13
C ASP A 266 -8.82 14.34 1.42
N ALA A 267 -10.00 14.02 1.97
CA ALA A 267 -10.43 14.59 3.24
C ALA A 267 -9.47 14.19 4.37
N PHE A 268 -9.14 12.90 4.45
CA PHE A 268 -8.20 12.35 5.44
C PHE A 268 -6.79 12.95 5.30
N LEU A 269 -6.27 13.02 4.07
CA LEU A 269 -4.94 13.59 3.80
C LEU A 269 -4.87 15.06 4.21
N ARG A 270 -5.86 15.88 3.86
CA ARG A 270 -5.91 17.30 4.24
C ARG A 270 -5.99 17.50 5.76
N GLU A 271 -6.78 16.70 6.45
CA GLU A 271 -6.95 16.79 7.90
C GLU A 271 -5.67 16.45 8.66
N ASN A 272 -4.90 15.48 8.16
CA ASN A 272 -3.73 14.95 8.83
C ASN A 272 -2.39 15.44 8.25
N ALA A 273 -2.42 16.28 7.22
CA ALA A 273 -1.20 16.83 6.63
C ALA A 273 -0.43 17.67 7.65
N PRO A 274 0.86 17.41 7.87
CA PRO A 274 1.66 18.24 8.75
C PRO A 274 1.82 19.65 8.15
N PRO A 275 1.76 20.71 8.97
CA PRO A 275 1.88 22.07 8.48
C PRO A 275 3.25 22.32 7.86
N VAL A 276 3.26 22.99 6.71
CA VAL A 276 4.47 23.52 6.08
C VAL A 276 4.81 24.84 6.74
N GLY A 277 5.71 24.81 7.72
CA GLY A 277 6.16 26.00 8.45
C GLY A 277 7.68 26.07 8.46
N ALA A 278 8.25 27.25 8.66
CA ALA A 278 9.68 27.48 8.63
C ALA A 278 10.45 26.42 9.45
N VAL A 279 11.28 25.65 8.76
CA VAL A 279 12.26 24.76 9.40
C VAL A 279 13.17 25.65 10.25
N THR A 280 12.92 25.72 11.53
CA THR A 280 13.93 26.25 12.47
C THR A 280 15.05 25.20 12.51
N ARG A 281 16.04 25.36 11.62
CA ARG A 281 17.31 24.63 11.74
C ARG A 281 17.89 24.98 13.12
N ARG A 282 17.91 24.01 14.01
CA ARG A 282 18.71 24.05 15.23
C ARG A 282 20.09 23.50 14.98
#